data_1264ee056496fac5267aff4a1c965ca3
#
_entry.id   1264ee056496fac5267aff4a1c965ca3
#
_cell.length_a   1.000
_cell.length_b   1.000
_cell.length_c   1.000
_cell.angle_alpha   90.00
_cell.angle_beta   90.00
_cell.angle_gamma   90.00
#
_symmetry.space_group_name_H-M   'P 1'
#
loop_
_entity.id
_entity.type
_entity.pdbx_description
1 polymer ?
#
loop_
_entity_poly.entity_id
_entity_poly.type
_entity_poly.pdbx_seq_one_letter_code
_entity_poly.pdbx_strand_id
1 'polypeptide(L)'
;MSSRATPGQVQTVLGPVAPGDLGFTLPHEHTKCSLWWIENRWDYWELIGDEPRINEELAAYKALGGGTLVDVTPIGIGRDLGRLARLSQATGLHIVAGAGWYRQAYYPAEARIDRRSIDDLADEIVQEFVEGPVRPGIIGEIGTDKPWVTAQEERVFRAAARAALRTGASVTTHAVQSDVGLAQLAILEDEGLDPARIVIGHCDSHPRIEHWREIVRRGAHVEADFLGMSFTPLERAGEPKVVELISTLLNEGFEKQILLSQDVCHDSQLASYGGNGYTYLQKSFLPRLAAAGVNAATIKTITVENPARLLTLRTPA
;
A
#
# COMPACT_ATOMS: atom_id res chain seq x y z
N MET A 1 -25.67 -2.41 6.12
CA MET A 1 -24.76 -2.76 5.00
C MET A 1 -24.24 -1.46 4.43
N SER A 2 -22.91 -1.29 4.33
CA SER A 2 -22.35 -0.12 3.67
C SER A 2 -22.68 -0.15 2.18
N SER A 3 -22.99 1.01 1.58
CA SER A 3 -23.17 1.10 0.13
C SER A 3 -21.84 0.84 -0.59
N ARG A 4 -21.91 0.37 -1.83
CA ARG A 4 -20.76 0.21 -2.70
C ARG A 4 -20.38 1.56 -3.30
N ALA A 5 -19.08 1.85 -3.36
CA ALA A 5 -18.59 3.03 -4.07
C ALA A 5 -18.83 2.91 -5.59
N THR A 6 -19.12 4.04 -6.20
CA THR A 6 -19.23 4.19 -7.65
C THR A 6 -17.98 4.89 -8.21
N PRO A 7 -17.76 4.88 -9.52
CA PRO A 7 -16.69 5.65 -10.13
C PRO A 7 -16.70 7.12 -9.66
N GLY A 8 -15.52 7.64 -9.34
CA GLY A 8 -15.35 8.97 -8.76
C GLY A 8 -15.39 9.02 -7.22
N GLN A 9 -15.67 7.91 -6.54
CA GLN A 9 -15.65 7.78 -5.09
C GLN A 9 -14.49 6.88 -4.63
N VAL A 10 -14.16 6.96 -3.33
CA VAL A 10 -13.23 6.05 -2.66
C VAL A 10 -14.03 5.08 -1.79
N GLN A 11 -13.75 3.78 -1.89
CA GLN A 11 -14.34 2.78 -1.02
C GLN A 11 -13.53 2.69 0.28
N THR A 12 -14.13 3.04 1.39
CA THR A 12 -13.59 2.77 2.73
C THR A 12 -14.31 1.58 3.37
N VAL A 13 -13.77 1.07 4.47
CA VAL A 13 -14.37 -0.03 5.24
C VAL A 13 -15.75 0.32 5.83
N LEU A 14 -16.07 1.61 5.98
CA LEU A 14 -17.38 2.07 6.45
C LEU A 14 -18.32 2.48 5.31
N GLY A 15 -17.84 2.49 4.07
CA GLY A 15 -18.62 2.88 2.90
C GLY A 15 -17.89 3.90 2.02
N PRO A 16 -18.55 4.36 0.95
CA PRO A 16 -17.94 5.30 0.02
C PRO A 16 -17.82 6.71 0.60
N VAL A 17 -16.73 7.40 0.22
CA VAL A 17 -16.47 8.81 0.55
C VAL A 17 -16.04 9.57 -0.68
N ALA A 18 -16.13 10.90 -0.66
CA ALA A 18 -15.56 11.71 -1.72
C ALA A 18 -14.03 11.75 -1.59
N PRO A 19 -13.27 11.76 -2.72
CA PRO A 19 -11.81 11.82 -2.67
C PRO A 19 -11.24 13.00 -1.86
N GLY A 20 -11.94 14.13 -1.87
CA GLY A 20 -11.57 15.33 -1.11
C GLY A 20 -11.68 15.20 0.41
N ASP A 21 -12.39 14.18 0.90
CA ASP A 21 -12.59 13.96 2.34
C ASP A 21 -11.45 13.14 2.98
N LEU A 22 -10.57 12.53 2.17
CA LEU A 22 -9.51 11.64 2.67
C LEU A 22 -8.49 12.37 3.55
N GLY A 23 -8.14 13.61 3.22
CA GLY A 23 -7.11 14.37 3.95
C GLY A 23 -5.72 13.74 3.82
N PHE A 24 -4.87 13.99 4.81
CA PHE A 24 -3.54 13.41 4.89
C PHE A 24 -3.64 11.89 4.96
N THR A 25 -2.97 11.18 4.06
CA THR A 25 -3.13 9.73 3.87
C THR A 25 -1.79 9.02 4.01
N LEU A 26 -1.80 7.91 4.75
CA LEU A 26 -0.76 6.88 4.75
C LEU A 26 -1.21 5.77 3.79
N PRO A 27 -0.64 5.66 2.59
CA PRO A 27 -1.15 4.76 1.55
C PRO A 27 -0.67 3.32 1.66
N HIS A 28 0.25 3.00 2.57
CA HIS A 28 0.80 1.65 2.76
C HIS A 28 1.09 1.38 4.23
N GLU A 29 0.13 0.75 4.93
CA GLU A 29 0.25 0.41 6.34
C GLU A 29 -0.42 -0.94 6.64
N HIS A 30 -0.13 -1.47 7.84
CA HIS A 30 -0.80 -2.62 8.42
C HIS A 30 -1.27 -2.30 9.84
N THR A 31 -2.46 -2.72 10.22
CA THR A 31 -2.95 -2.66 11.61
C THR A 31 -2.88 -4.02 12.28
N LYS A 32 -2.74 -5.06 11.47
CA LYS A 32 -2.48 -6.44 11.87
C LYS A 32 -1.78 -7.14 10.71
N CYS A 33 -0.63 -7.75 11.00
CA CYS A 33 0.11 -8.53 10.02
C CYS A 33 0.67 -9.76 10.74
N SER A 34 0.54 -10.95 10.16
CA SER A 34 1.04 -12.19 10.75
C SER A 34 1.72 -13.04 9.68
N LEU A 35 3.02 -13.27 9.86
CA LEU A 35 3.86 -14.08 9.00
C LEU A 35 4.40 -15.34 9.70
N TRP A 36 3.92 -15.62 10.92
CA TRP A 36 4.41 -16.71 11.77
C TRP A 36 4.07 -18.13 11.30
N TRP A 37 3.03 -18.28 10.52
CA TRP A 37 2.51 -19.60 10.16
C TRP A 37 3.32 -20.31 9.06
N ILE A 38 4.35 -19.65 8.51
CA ILE A 38 5.23 -20.24 7.49
C ILE A 38 6.40 -20.96 8.16
N GLU A 39 6.44 -22.29 8.05
CA GLU A 39 7.54 -23.08 8.57
C GLU A 39 8.87 -22.78 7.86
N ASN A 40 9.96 -22.84 8.63
CA ASN A 40 11.34 -22.67 8.14
C ASN A 40 11.63 -21.30 7.48
N ARG A 41 10.86 -20.27 7.78
CA ARG A 41 11.20 -18.90 7.41
C ARG A 41 11.83 -18.17 8.60
N TRP A 42 12.73 -17.23 8.28
CA TRP A 42 13.46 -16.42 9.26
C TRP A 42 12.94 -14.98 9.35
N ASP A 43 12.03 -14.59 8.46
CA ASP A 43 11.36 -13.30 8.42
C ASP A 43 10.04 -13.34 9.20
N TYR A 44 10.14 -13.64 10.48
CA TYR A 44 8.99 -13.72 11.39
C TYR A 44 8.53 -12.33 11.80
N TRP A 45 7.81 -11.67 10.92
CA TRP A 45 7.20 -10.39 11.21
C TRP A 45 5.77 -10.60 11.70
N GLU A 46 5.47 -10.07 12.86
CA GLU A 46 4.13 -10.10 13.40
C GLU A 46 3.79 -8.76 14.03
N LEU A 47 2.83 -8.08 13.43
CA LEU A 47 2.07 -7.02 14.08
C LEU A 47 0.87 -7.71 14.72
N ILE A 48 1.03 -8.21 15.96
CA ILE A 48 0.00 -8.93 16.72
C ILE A 48 -1.27 -8.09 16.83
N GLY A 49 -1.07 -6.80 16.90
CA GLY A 49 -2.16 -5.85 16.86
C GLY A 49 -3.13 -6.07 18.00
N ASP A 50 -2.69 -5.88 19.23
CA ASP A 50 -3.60 -5.55 20.33
C ASP A 50 -4.49 -4.39 19.85
N GLU A 51 -5.78 -4.65 19.64
CA GLU A 51 -6.69 -3.68 19.03
C GLU A 51 -6.80 -2.38 19.84
N PRO A 52 -6.86 -2.40 21.19
CA PRO A 52 -6.76 -1.19 22.00
C PRO A 52 -5.51 -0.37 21.74
N ARG A 53 -4.35 -1.02 21.67
CA ARG A 53 -3.06 -0.35 21.42
C ARG A 53 -2.99 0.27 20.03
N ILE A 54 -3.38 -0.47 19.00
CA ILE A 54 -3.46 0.07 17.63
C ILE A 54 -4.42 1.25 17.57
N ASN A 55 -5.53 1.20 18.30
CA ASN A 55 -6.47 2.33 18.38
C ASN A 55 -5.81 3.59 18.98
N GLU A 56 -5.00 3.45 20.02
CA GLU A 56 -4.23 4.55 20.63
C GLU A 56 -3.20 5.13 19.63
N GLU A 57 -2.45 4.28 18.92
CA GLU A 57 -1.48 4.68 17.90
C GLU A 57 -2.16 5.43 16.73
N LEU A 58 -3.30 4.92 16.26
CA LEU A 58 -4.09 5.57 15.21
C LEU A 58 -4.75 6.86 15.68
N ALA A 59 -5.18 6.95 16.94
CA ALA A 59 -5.67 8.18 17.53
C ALA A 59 -4.58 9.26 17.59
N ALA A 60 -3.33 8.88 17.89
CA ALA A 60 -2.19 9.80 17.82
C ALA A 60 -1.93 10.31 16.40
N TYR A 61 -2.04 9.45 15.38
CA TYR A 61 -1.98 9.85 13.97
C TYR A 61 -3.11 10.81 13.60
N LYS A 62 -4.34 10.52 14.02
CA LYS A 62 -5.51 11.41 13.82
C LYS A 62 -5.30 12.78 14.46
N ALA A 63 -4.78 12.82 15.69
CA ALA A 63 -4.53 14.05 16.42
C ALA A 63 -3.52 14.98 15.75
N LEU A 64 -2.62 14.44 14.92
CA LEU A 64 -1.69 15.21 14.09
C LEU A 64 -2.25 15.61 12.71
N GLY A 65 -3.56 15.45 12.50
CA GLY A 65 -4.21 15.80 11.24
C GLY A 65 -4.26 14.66 10.23
N GLY A 66 -3.97 13.41 10.64
CA GLY A 66 -4.19 12.23 9.82
C GLY A 66 -5.65 12.10 9.42
N GLY A 67 -5.91 11.81 8.15
CA GLY A 67 -7.25 11.65 7.59
C GLY A 67 -7.57 10.21 7.22
N THR A 68 -6.63 9.57 6.55
CA THR A 68 -6.84 8.23 5.97
C THR A 68 -5.63 7.33 6.21
N LEU A 69 -5.92 6.05 6.41
CA LEU A 69 -4.93 4.97 6.42
C LEU A 69 -5.36 3.90 5.42
N VAL A 70 -4.45 3.42 4.59
CA VAL A 70 -4.67 2.28 3.71
C VAL A 70 -4.01 1.06 4.33
N ASP A 71 -4.83 0.11 4.77
CA ASP A 71 -4.34 -1.17 5.30
C ASP A 71 -4.23 -2.16 4.14
N VAL A 72 -3.00 -2.37 3.69
CA VAL A 72 -2.71 -3.22 2.52
C VAL A 72 -2.45 -4.68 2.90
N THR A 73 -2.89 -5.11 4.09
CA THR A 73 -2.82 -6.51 4.52
C THR A 73 -3.74 -7.39 3.66
N PRO A 74 -3.23 -8.23 2.76
CA PRO A 74 -4.05 -9.10 1.91
C PRO A 74 -4.34 -10.46 2.57
N ILE A 75 -5.05 -11.32 1.85
CA ILE A 75 -5.29 -12.71 2.28
C ILE A 75 -3.97 -13.44 2.47
N GLY A 76 -3.85 -14.16 3.58
CA GLY A 76 -2.70 -15.00 3.92
C GLY A 76 -1.78 -14.41 5.00
N ILE A 77 -1.85 -13.10 5.28
CA ILE A 77 -1.01 -12.46 6.28
C ILE A 77 -1.78 -11.73 7.39
N GLY A 78 -3.02 -12.13 7.64
CA GLY A 78 -3.75 -11.70 8.84
C GLY A 78 -4.84 -10.66 8.62
N ARG A 79 -5.27 -10.40 7.38
CA ARG A 79 -6.35 -9.46 7.06
C ARG A 79 -7.62 -9.71 7.90
N ASP A 80 -8.15 -8.65 8.48
CA ASP A 80 -9.38 -8.67 9.29
C ASP A 80 -10.24 -7.42 8.99
N LEU A 81 -11.12 -7.53 8.00
CA LEU A 81 -11.98 -6.42 7.58
C LEU A 81 -12.91 -5.92 8.68
N GLY A 82 -13.39 -6.83 9.54
CA GLY A 82 -14.26 -6.47 10.67
C GLY A 82 -13.52 -5.61 11.70
N ARG A 83 -12.27 -5.93 11.98
CA ARG A 83 -11.38 -5.13 12.83
C ARG A 83 -11.12 -3.74 12.23
N LEU A 84 -10.82 -3.66 10.93
CA LEU A 84 -10.60 -2.38 10.26
C LEU A 84 -11.83 -1.46 10.37
N ALA A 85 -13.03 -2.02 10.25
CA ALA A 85 -14.26 -1.26 10.43
C ALA A 85 -14.40 -0.73 11.87
N ARG A 86 -14.08 -1.55 12.89
CA ARG A 86 -14.10 -1.10 14.31
C ARG A 86 -13.06 -0.01 14.57
N LEU A 87 -11.83 -0.16 14.08
CA LEU A 87 -10.77 0.85 14.21
C LEU A 87 -11.18 2.18 13.54
N SER A 88 -11.76 2.11 12.33
CA SER A 88 -12.26 3.30 11.63
C SER A 88 -13.36 4.01 12.42
N GLN A 89 -14.31 3.27 13.03
CA GLN A 89 -15.35 3.83 13.88
C GLN A 89 -14.80 4.47 15.15
N ALA A 90 -13.82 3.82 15.80
CA ALA A 90 -13.25 4.28 17.05
C ALA A 90 -12.38 5.53 16.89
N THR A 91 -11.62 5.63 15.80
CA THR A 91 -10.64 6.72 15.58
C THR A 91 -11.21 7.88 14.75
N GLY A 92 -12.27 7.63 13.98
CA GLY A 92 -12.77 8.59 12.99
C GLY A 92 -11.82 8.77 11.79
N LEU A 93 -10.87 7.85 11.58
CA LEU A 93 -10.08 7.78 10.36
C LEU A 93 -10.86 7.11 9.24
N HIS A 94 -10.68 7.55 8.02
CA HIS A 94 -11.03 6.73 6.88
C HIS A 94 -10.02 5.59 6.79
N ILE A 95 -10.48 4.34 6.73
CA ILE A 95 -9.61 3.18 6.48
C ILE A 95 -10.03 2.56 5.15
N VAL A 96 -9.06 2.37 4.27
CA VAL A 96 -9.19 1.64 3.00
C VAL A 96 -8.52 0.29 3.17
N ALA A 97 -9.20 -0.80 2.82
CA ALA A 97 -8.66 -2.14 2.95
C ALA A 97 -8.14 -2.67 1.61
N GLY A 98 -7.07 -3.47 1.67
CA GLY A 98 -6.53 -4.20 0.54
C GLY A 98 -7.27 -5.51 0.24
N ALA A 99 -7.18 -6.00 -1.01
CA ALA A 99 -7.71 -7.27 -1.49
C ALA A 99 -6.64 -8.10 -2.20
N GLY A 100 -6.92 -9.39 -2.39
CA GLY A 100 -6.02 -10.30 -3.11
C GLY A 100 -5.06 -11.05 -2.19
N TRP A 101 -3.94 -11.54 -2.74
CA TRP A 101 -2.96 -12.39 -2.05
C TRP A 101 -1.58 -11.76 -2.07
N TYR A 102 -0.81 -11.97 -0.99
CA TYR A 102 0.51 -11.38 -0.78
C TYR A 102 1.57 -11.88 -1.76
N ARG A 103 2.44 -12.77 -1.35
CA ARG A 103 3.51 -13.41 -2.14
C ARG A 103 3.46 -14.92 -2.00
N GLN A 104 4.07 -15.65 -2.91
CA GLN A 104 3.88 -17.10 -3.05
C GLN A 104 4.04 -17.88 -1.75
N ALA A 105 5.02 -17.55 -0.91
CA ALA A 105 5.27 -18.24 0.35
C ALA A 105 4.10 -18.16 1.34
N TYR A 106 3.22 -17.18 1.17
CA TYR A 106 2.08 -16.89 2.05
C TYR A 106 0.72 -17.18 1.41
N TYR A 107 0.69 -17.85 0.27
CA TYR A 107 -0.59 -18.26 -0.32
C TYR A 107 -1.22 -19.38 0.51
N PRO A 108 -2.44 -19.17 1.05
CA PRO A 108 -3.14 -20.26 1.74
C PRO A 108 -3.33 -21.46 0.82
N ALA A 109 -3.12 -22.66 1.34
CA ALA A 109 -3.23 -23.87 0.53
C ALA A 109 -4.63 -24.03 -0.10
N GLU A 110 -5.67 -23.58 0.61
CA GLU A 110 -7.05 -23.59 0.15
C GLU A 110 -7.33 -22.62 -1.01
N ALA A 111 -6.52 -21.59 -1.17
CA ALA A 111 -6.63 -20.66 -2.30
C ALA A 111 -6.31 -21.32 -3.65
N ARG A 112 -5.55 -22.42 -3.64
CA ARG A 112 -5.25 -23.26 -4.82
C ARG A 112 -4.77 -22.45 -6.02
N ILE A 113 -3.90 -21.44 -5.77
CA ILE A 113 -3.35 -20.55 -6.81
C ILE A 113 -2.69 -21.36 -7.95
N ASP A 114 -2.07 -22.48 -7.61
CA ASP A 114 -1.39 -23.40 -8.54
C ASP A 114 -2.32 -24.08 -9.56
N ARG A 115 -3.62 -24.17 -9.28
CA ARG A 115 -4.59 -24.99 -10.03
C ARG A 115 -5.77 -24.22 -10.59
N ARG A 116 -5.94 -22.96 -10.22
CA ARG A 116 -7.05 -22.11 -10.70
C ARG A 116 -6.63 -21.31 -11.92
N SER A 117 -7.59 -20.97 -12.76
CA SER A 117 -7.35 -20.03 -13.86
C SER A 117 -7.11 -18.61 -13.32
N ILE A 118 -6.53 -17.76 -14.13
CA ILE A 118 -6.34 -16.33 -13.79
C ILE A 118 -7.71 -15.67 -13.62
N ASP A 119 -8.70 -16.05 -14.41
CA ASP A 119 -10.05 -15.47 -14.34
C ASP A 119 -10.77 -15.89 -13.06
N ASP A 120 -10.66 -17.16 -12.61
CA ASP A 120 -11.22 -17.59 -11.32
C ASP A 120 -10.63 -16.82 -10.14
N LEU A 121 -9.32 -16.52 -10.19
CA LEU A 121 -8.66 -15.71 -9.17
C LEU A 121 -9.13 -14.24 -9.24
N ALA A 122 -9.28 -13.71 -10.45
CA ALA A 122 -9.81 -12.36 -10.64
C ALA A 122 -11.26 -12.24 -10.17
N ASP A 123 -12.09 -13.26 -10.43
CA ASP A 123 -13.48 -13.32 -9.98
C ASP A 123 -13.58 -13.25 -8.45
N GLU A 124 -12.71 -13.97 -7.72
CA GLU A 124 -12.68 -13.93 -6.26
C GLU A 124 -12.34 -12.52 -5.74
N ILE A 125 -11.32 -11.87 -6.31
CA ILE A 125 -11.00 -10.48 -5.95
C ILE A 125 -12.18 -9.55 -6.25
N VAL A 126 -12.80 -9.65 -7.43
CA VAL A 126 -13.98 -8.83 -7.80
C VAL A 126 -15.13 -9.06 -6.83
N GLN A 127 -15.37 -10.30 -6.42
CA GLN A 127 -16.44 -10.66 -5.50
C GLN A 127 -16.28 -9.92 -4.16
N GLU A 128 -15.06 -9.76 -3.66
CA GLU A 128 -14.80 -8.99 -2.43
C GLU A 128 -15.22 -7.52 -2.54
N PHE A 129 -15.08 -6.89 -3.73
CA PHE A 129 -15.52 -5.52 -3.97
C PHE A 129 -17.06 -5.38 -4.08
N VAL A 130 -17.75 -6.46 -4.36
CA VAL A 130 -19.22 -6.45 -4.61
C VAL A 130 -20.00 -6.96 -3.41
N GLU A 131 -19.49 -7.99 -2.74
CA GLU A 131 -20.19 -8.70 -1.68
C GLU A 131 -19.66 -8.33 -0.27
N GLY A 132 -20.40 -8.74 0.74
CA GLY A 132 -20.02 -8.56 2.14
C GLY A 132 -20.36 -7.21 2.77
N PRO A 133 -20.30 -7.14 4.10
CA PRO A 133 -20.63 -5.94 4.87
C PRO A 133 -19.49 -4.91 4.87
N VAL A 134 -18.26 -5.33 4.67
CA VAL A 134 -17.07 -4.49 4.57
C VAL A 134 -16.35 -4.82 3.26
N ARG A 135 -16.00 -3.80 2.50
CA ARG A 135 -15.42 -3.96 1.16
C ARG A 135 -14.04 -3.32 1.08
N PRO A 136 -13.10 -3.94 0.34
CA PRO A 136 -11.82 -3.32 0.03
C PRO A 136 -11.98 -2.13 -0.93
N GLY A 137 -10.97 -1.26 -0.98
CA GLY A 137 -10.91 -0.11 -1.89
C GLY A 137 -9.68 -0.08 -2.78
N ILE A 138 -8.72 -0.99 -2.55
CA ILE A 138 -7.50 -1.16 -3.35
C ILE A 138 -7.18 -2.65 -3.49
N ILE A 139 -6.48 -3.05 -4.52
CA ILE A 139 -5.98 -4.42 -4.68
C ILE A 139 -4.52 -4.44 -4.25
N GLY A 140 -4.14 -5.33 -3.35
CA GLY A 140 -2.78 -5.48 -2.82
C GLY A 140 -2.72 -5.28 -1.30
N GLU A 141 -1.47 -5.39 -0.79
CA GLU A 141 -0.21 -5.46 -1.60
C GLU A 141 -0.04 -6.84 -2.25
N ILE A 142 0.15 -6.87 -3.56
CA ILE A 142 0.48 -8.07 -4.32
C ILE A 142 2.00 -8.16 -4.43
N GLY A 143 2.60 -9.29 -4.07
CA GLY A 143 4.04 -9.33 -3.87
C GLY A 143 4.81 -10.42 -4.58
N THR A 144 6.12 -10.25 -4.57
CA THR A 144 7.10 -11.27 -4.97
C THR A 144 8.02 -11.62 -3.80
N ASP A 145 8.31 -12.93 -3.65
CA ASP A 145 9.19 -13.44 -2.59
C ASP A 145 10.68 -13.40 -2.99
N LYS A 146 10.96 -13.24 -4.28
CA LYS A 146 12.29 -13.28 -4.88
C LYS A 146 12.54 -12.02 -5.72
N PRO A 147 13.80 -11.74 -6.10
CA PRO A 147 14.11 -10.68 -7.06
C PRO A 147 13.70 -11.03 -8.50
N TRP A 148 12.74 -11.92 -8.65
CA TRP A 148 12.06 -12.28 -9.91
C TRP A 148 10.65 -12.75 -9.60
N VAL A 149 9.75 -12.62 -10.54
CA VAL A 149 8.36 -13.08 -10.45
C VAL A 149 8.29 -14.58 -10.74
N THR A 150 7.71 -15.36 -9.83
CA THR A 150 7.44 -16.79 -10.05
C THR A 150 6.18 -16.99 -10.89
N ALA A 151 5.98 -18.19 -11.44
CA ALA A 151 4.79 -18.51 -12.23
C ALA A 151 3.47 -18.37 -11.43
N GLN A 152 3.47 -18.62 -10.12
CA GLN A 152 2.28 -18.44 -9.30
C GLN A 152 2.05 -16.96 -8.98
N GLU A 153 3.10 -16.20 -8.72
CA GLU A 153 3.01 -14.75 -8.50
C GLU A 153 2.55 -14.04 -9.77
N GLU A 154 3.10 -14.38 -10.96
CA GLU A 154 2.62 -13.85 -12.23
C GLU A 154 1.11 -14.09 -12.42
N ARG A 155 0.62 -15.27 -12.05
CA ARG A 155 -0.81 -15.59 -12.09
C ARG A 155 -1.62 -14.67 -11.21
N VAL A 156 -1.14 -14.36 -10.00
CA VAL A 156 -1.80 -13.43 -9.07
C VAL A 156 -1.73 -11.98 -9.57
N PHE A 157 -0.59 -11.54 -10.12
CA PHE A 157 -0.47 -10.21 -10.74
C PHE A 157 -1.45 -10.03 -11.90
N ARG A 158 -1.56 -11.02 -12.80
CA ARG A 158 -2.53 -10.98 -13.90
C ARG A 158 -3.97 -10.96 -13.40
N ALA A 159 -4.29 -11.76 -12.37
CA ALA A 159 -5.61 -11.75 -11.77
C ALA A 159 -5.93 -10.39 -11.12
N ALA A 160 -4.96 -9.79 -10.42
CA ALA A 160 -5.10 -8.46 -9.84
C ALA A 160 -5.38 -7.39 -10.91
N ALA A 161 -4.66 -7.43 -12.04
CA ALA A 161 -4.90 -6.50 -13.15
C ALA A 161 -6.32 -6.65 -13.73
N ARG A 162 -6.77 -7.90 -14.01
CA ARG A 162 -8.12 -8.17 -14.51
C ARG A 162 -9.21 -7.74 -13.51
N ALA A 163 -9.01 -7.98 -12.23
CA ALA A 163 -9.89 -7.51 -11.18
C ALA A 163 -9.92 -5.98 -11.11
N ALA A 164 -8.76 -5.33 -11.22
CA ALA A 164 -8.65 -3.89 -11.26
C ALA A 164 -9.44 -3.28 -12.43
N LEU A 165 -9.30 -3.81 -13.64
CA LEU A 165 -10.07 -3.37 -14.80
C LEU A 165 -11.59 -3.46 -14.55
N ARG A 166 -12.06 -4.53 -13.93
CA ARG A 166 -13.47 -4.81 -13.65
C ARG A 166 -14.06 -4.05 -12.45
N THR A 167 -13.22 -3.67 -11.48
CA THR A 167 -13.67 -2.96 -10.26
C THR A 167 -13.46 -1.46 -10.31
N GLY A 168 -12.53 -1.00 -11.15
CA GLY A 168 -12.08 0.37 -11.16
C GLY A 168 -11.01 0.69 -10.10
N ALA A 169 -10.60 -0.28 -9.27
CA ALA A 169 -9.60 -0.11 -8.21
C ALA A 169 -8.18 -0.03 -8.76
N SER A 170 -7.28 0.58 -8.01
CA SER A 170 -5.83 0.56 -8.26
C SER A 170 -5.17 -0.68 -7.67
N VAL A 171 -3.94 -0.96 -8.11
CA VAL A 171 -3.11 -2.08 -7.61
C VAL A 171 -1.87 -1.50 -6.93
N THR A 172 -1.59 -1.95 -5.70
CA THR A 172 -0.31 -1.70 -5.01
C THR A 172 0.47 -2.99 -4.87
N THR A 173 1.81 -2.89 -4.93
CA THR A 173 2.68 -4.07 -5.00
C THR A 173 3.74 -4.08 -3.91
N HIS A 174 4.29 -5.26 -3.64
CA HIS A 174 5.42 -5.50 -2.76
C HIS A 174 6.65 -5.88 -3.60
N ALA A 175 7.65 -4.98 -3.68
CA ALA A 175 8.86 -5.14 -4.48
C ALA A 175 10.11 -4.76 -3.67
N VAL A 176 10.69 -5.72 -2.94
CA VAL A 176 11.77 -5.46 -1.97
C VAL A 176 13.16 -5.72 -2.54
N GLN A 177 14.11 -4.81 -2.27
CA GLN A 177 15.56 -4.97 -2.42
C GLN A 177 16.07 -5.33 -3.83
N SER A 178 15.26 -5.09 -4.86
CA SER A 178 15.61 -5.41 -6.25
C SER A 178 14.84 -4.53 -7.22
N ASP A 179 15.13 -4.68 -8.50
CA ASP A 179 14.38 -4.04 -9.59
C ASP A 179 13.16 -4.84 -10.06
N VAL A 180 12.74 -5.84 -9.27
CA VAL A 180 11.58 -6.71 -9.59
C VAL A 180 10.29 -5.92 -9.81
N GLY A 181 10.16 -4.74 -9.24
CA GLY A 181 9.03 -3.84 -9.49
C GLY A 181 8.82 -3.52 -10.97
N LEU A 182 9.88 -3.49 -11.79
CA LEU A 182 9.74 -3.29 -13.24
C LEU A 182 9.12 -4.51 -13.95
N ALA A 183 9.40 -5.72 -13.48
CA ALA A 183 8.76 -6.93 -13.99
C ALA A 183 7.28 -7.00 -13.56
N GLN A 184 6.97 -6.63 -12.31
CA GLN A 184 5.60 -6.51 -11.82
C GLN A 184 4.80 -5.50 -12.65
N LEU A 185 5.36 -4.31 -12.88
CA LEU A 185 4.75 -3.26 -13.70
C LEU A 185 4.47 -3.77 -15.12
N ALA A 186 5.44 -4.47 -15.73
CA ALA A 186 5.28 -5.00 -17.08
C ALA A 186 4.13 -6.02 -17.18
N ILE A 187 3.96 -6.89 -16.19
CA ILE A 187 2.87 -7.87 -16.16
C ILE A 187 1.51 -7.18 -16.04
N LEU A 188 1.40 -6.17 -15.19
CA LEU A 188 0.16 -5.42 -14.99
C LEU A 188 -0.23 -4.63 -16.26
N GLU A 189 0.74 -4.02 -16.93
CA GLU A 189 0.53 -3.33 -18.21
C GLU A 189 0.18 -4.29 -19.37
N ASP A 190 0.77 -5.48 -19.40
CA ASP A 190 0.47 -6.51 -20.40
C ASP A 190 -1.01 -6.96 -20.36
N GLU A 191 -1.64 -6.92 -19.17
CA GLU A 191 -3.09 -7.14 -18.99
C GLU A 191 -3.93 -5.88 -19.31
N GLY A 192 -3.31 -4.78 -19.71
CA GLY A 192 -4.00 -3.54 -20.12
C GLY A 192 -4.33 -2.60 -18.96
N LEU A 193 -3.75 -2.77 -17.78
CA LEU A 193 -3.97 -1.86 -16.67
C LEU A 193 -3.21 -0.54 -16.90
N ASP A 194 -3.91 0.59 -16.81
CA ASP A 194 -3.32 1.93 -16.88
C ASP A 194 -2.25 2.10 -15.79
N PRO A 195 -0.99 2.42 -16.14
CA PRO A 195 0.09 2.64 -15.17
C PRO A 195 -0.25 3.65 -14.08
N ALA A 196 -1.07 4.66 -14.38
CA ALA A 196 -1.55 5.63 -13.40
C ALA A 196 -2.41 5.01 -12.27
N ARG A 197 -2.71 3.71 -12.33
CA ARG A 197 -3.41 2.91 -11.33
C ARG A 197 -2.50 1.88 -10.66
N ILE A 198 -1.20 1.95 -10.88
CA ILE A 198 -0.20 0.99 -10.36
C ILE A 198 0.73 1.72 -9.41
N VAL A 199 0.95 1.11 -8.24
CA VAL A 199 1.94 1.53 -7.25
C VAL A 199 3.00 0.45 -7.14
N ILE A 200 4.26 0.82 -7.30
CA ILE A 200 5.38 -0.03 -6.95
C ILE A 200 5.81 0.32 -5.53
N GLY A 201 5.45 -0.53 -4.58
CA GLY A 201 5.77 -0.39 -3.16
C GLY A 201 7.24 -0.69 -2.88
N HIS A 202 7.71 -0.23 -1.72
CA HIS A 202 9.06 -0.45 -1.18
C HIS A 202 10.20 -0.01 -2.11
N CYS A 203 9.95 1.02 -2.93
CA CYS A 203 10.97 1.55 -3.84
C CYS A 203 12.22 2.04 -3.10
N ASP A 204 12.08 2.52 -1.88
CA ASP A 204 13.16 2.95 -1.01
C ASP A 204 14.02 1.79 -0.47
N SER A 205 13.54 0.55 -0.51
CA SER A 205 14.37 -0.65 -0.27
C SER A 205 15.40 -0.89 -1.39
N HIS A 206 15.18 -0.31 -2.58
CA HIS A 206 16.09 -0.33 -3.73
C HIS A 206 16.33 1.11 -4.24
N PRO A 207 17.09 1.94 -3.50
CA PRO A 207 17.18 3.38 -3.71
C PRO A 207 18.09 3.76 -4.89
N ARG A 208 17.69 3.38 -6.10
CA ARG A 208 18.36 3.66 -7.37
C ARG A 208 17.49 4.57 -8.23
N ILE A 209 18.04 5.71 -8.62
CA ILE A 209 17.30 6.72 -9.38
C ILE A 209 16.84 6.20 -10.75
N GLU A 210 17.63 5.35 -11.41
CA GLU A 210 17.28 4.77 -12.70
C GLU A 210 16.01 3.91 -12.60
N HIS A 211 15.90 3.10 -11.51
CA HIS A 211 14.72 2.30 -11.23
C HIS A 211 13.49 3.18 -10.99
N TRP A 212 13.60 4.17 -10.11
CA TRP A 212 12.49 5.09 -9.81
C TRP A 212 12.05 5.87 -11.05
N ARG A 213 13.01 6.40 -11.84
CA ARG A 213 12.72 7.11 -13.10
C ARG A 213 11.97 6.24 -14.09
N GLU A 214 12.37 4.98 -14.25
CA GLU A 214 11.71 4.08 -15.20
C GLU A 214 10.25 3.87 -14.82
N ILE A 215 9.96 3.66 -13.54
CA ILE A 215 8.59 3.50 -13.03
C ILE A 215 7.74 4.75 -13.33
N VAL A 216 8.23 5.94 -12.94
CA VAL A 216 7.45 7.17 -13.11
C VAL A 216 7.32 7.61 -14.57
N ARG A 217 8.31 7.33 -15.44
CA ARG A 217 8.24 7.59 -16.88
C ARG A 217 7.20 6.75 -17.59
N ARG A 218 6.94 5.55 -17.10
CA ARG A 218 5.85 4.69 -17.57
C ARG A 218 4.48 5.14 -17.03
N GLY A 219 4.44 6.13 -16.12
CA GLY A 219 3.22 6.69 -15.57
C GLY A 219 2.76 6.08 -14.25
N ALA A 220 3.45 5.05 -13.75
CA ALA A 220 3.17 4.42 -12.46
C ALA A 220 3.68 5.25 -11.29
N HIS A 221 3.28 4.86 -10.07
CA HIS A 221 3.70 5.52 -8.84
C HIS A 221 4.87 4.77 -8.20
N VAL A 222 5.84 5.54 -7.71
CA VAL A 222 6.85 5.06 -6.77
C VAL A 222 6.35 5.32 -5.35
N GLU A 223 6.48 4.34 -4.47
CA GLU A 223 6.17 4.49 -3.06
C GLU A 223 7.43 4.29 -2.22
N ALA A 224 7.76 5.31 -1.41
CA ALA A 224 8.76 5.21 -0.36
C ALA A 224 8.01 5.01 0.95
N ASP A 225 8.02 3.79 1.45
CA ASP A 225 7.15 3.35 2.53
C ASP A 225 7.90 2.65 3.69
N PHE A 226 9.22 2.53 3.61
CA PHE A 226 10.05 2.09 4.74
C PHE A 226 10.55 3.26 5.59
N LEU A 227 9.85 4.39 5.56
CA LEU A 227 10.26 5.59 6.27
C LEU A 227 10.08 5.44 7.78
N GLY A 228 11.17 5.69 8.52
CA GLY A 228 11.17 5.49 9.98
C GLY A 228 11.41 4.05 10.44
N MET A 229 11.65 3.13 9.53
CA MET A 229 12.00 1.75 9.82
C MET A 229 13.48 1.62 10.17
N SER A 230 13.81 1.12 11.37
CA SER A 230 15.19 1.03 11.86
C SER A 230 15.94 -0.27 11.52
N PHE A 231 15.24 -1.26 10.92
CA PHE A 231 15.80 -2.60 10.68
C PHE A 231 15.86 -2.99 9.20
N THR A 232 15.73 -2.03 8.29
CA THR A 232 15.74 -2.28 6.85
C THR A 232 17.07 -1.92 6.19
N PRO A 233 17.28 -2.33 4.92
CA PRO A 233 18.43 -1.87 4.13
C PRO A 233 18.52 -0.36 3.97
N LEU A 234 17.45 0.39 4.28
CA LEU A 234 17.49 1.85 4.38
C LEU A 234 18.51 2.34 5.40
N GLU A 235 18.82 1.57 6.44
CA GLU A 235 19.91 1.91 7.37
C GLU A 235 21.24 2.07 6.64
N ARG A 236 21.46 1.36 5.55
CA ARG A 236 22.69 1.44 4.75
C ARG A 236 22.73 2.65 3.82
N ALA A 237 21.61 3.00 3.21
CA ALA A 237 21.52 4.16 2.33
C ALA A 237 21.11 5.43 3.09
N GLY A 238 20.38 5.26 4.18
CA GLY A 238 19.81 6.31 5.02
C GLY A 238 18.67 7.08 4.35
N GLU A 239 17.80 7.67 5.14
CA GLU A 239 16.74 8.55 4.64
C GLU A 239 17.27 9.78 3.85
N PRO A 240 18.48 10.34 4.10
CA PRO A 240 19.03 11.38 3.23
C PRO A 240 19.07 10.98 1.75
N LYS A 241 19.33 9.69 1.45
CA LYS A 241 19.30 9.20 0.06
C LYS A 241 17.89 9.19 -0.50
N VAL A 242 16.88 8.83 0.28
CA VAL A 242 15.47 8.87 -0.13
C VAL A 242 15.04 10.31 -0.41
N VAL A 243 15.42 11.26 0.45
CA VAL A 243 15.17 12.70 0.23
C VAL A 243 15.82 13.19 -1.07
N GLU A 244 17.06 12.78 -1.37
CA GLU A 244 17.74 13.08 -2.64
C GLU A 244 16.96 12.54 -3.85
N LEU A 245 16.51 11.28 -3.80
CA LEU A 245 15.75 10.64 -4.88
C LEU A 245 14.41 11.34 -5.13
N ILE A 246 13.67 11.62 -4.06
CA ILE A 246 12.40 12.37 -4.15
C ILE A 246 12.66 13.75 -4.75
N SER A 247 13.65 14.50 -4.24
CA SER A 247 13.99 15.82 -4.76
C SER A 247 14.37 15.78 -6.24
N THR A 248 15.06 14.73 -6.67
CA THR A 248 15.43 14.54 -8.07
C THR A 248 14.18 14.35 -8.94
N LEU A 249 13.25 13.48 -8.55
CA LEU A 249 12.00 13.27 -9.28
C LEU A 249 11.12 14.52 -9.30
N LEU A 250 11.08 15.28 -8.20
CA LEU A 250 10.35 16.57 -8.15
C LEU A 250 10.92 17.57 -9.12
N ASN A 251 12.25 17.69 -9.22
CA ASN A 251 12.91 18.58 -10.17
C ASN A 251 12.69 18.15 -11.63
N GLU A 252 12.38 16.88 -11.87
CA GLU A 252 12.04 16.31 -13.17
C GLU A 252 10.53 16.40 -13.50
N GLY A 253 9.69 16.94 -12.59
CA GLY A 253 8.25 17.17 -12.79
C GLY A 253 7.37 15.95 -12.49
N PHE A 254 7.84 14.97 -11.71
CA PHE A 254 7.13 13.74 -11.36
C PHE A 254 6.40 13.80 -10.00
N GLU A 255 6.04 14.99 -9.52
CA GLU A 255 5.37 15.15 -8.20
C GLU A 255 4.07 14.33 -8.07
N LYS A 256 3.39 14.05 -9.20
CA LYS A 256 2.12 13.31 -9.22
C LYS A 256 2.27 11.79 -9.10
N GLN A 257 3.48 11.28 -9.21
CA GLN A 257 3.78 9.85 -9.16
C GLN A 257 4.48 9.41 -7.86
N ILE A 258 4.60 10.30 -6.86
CA ILE A 258 5.28 10.01 -5.60
C ILE A 258 4.25 9.74 -4.51
N LEU A 259 4.45 8.67 -3.75
CA LEU A 259 3.70 8.31 -2.54
C LEU A 259 4.67 8.09 -1.38
N LEU A 260 4.22 8.36 -0.15
CA LEU A 260 5.02 8.21 1.07
C LEU A 260 4.21 7.48 2.14
N SER A 261 4.80 6.47 2.77
CA SER A 261 4.21 5.75 3.91
C SER A 261 5.28 5.25 4.87
N GLN A 262 4.93 4.35 5.80
CA GLN A 262 5.82 3.88 6.85
C GLN A 262 5.90 2.35 6.94
N ASP A 263 4.96 1.64 6.32
CA ASP A 263 4.83 0.18 6.37
C ASP A 263 4.97 -0.34 7.81
N VAL A 264 4.13 0.16 8.71
CA VAL A 264 4.09 -0.31 10.09
C VAL A 264 3.50 -1.72 10.07
N CYS A 265 4.38 -2.73 10.15
CA CYS A 265 4.01 -4.15 10.02
C CYS A 265 4.57 -5.02 11.15
N HIS A 266 5.29 -4.42 12.12
CA HIS A 266 5.91 -5.11 13.24
C HIS A 266 5.72 -4.36 14.56
N ASP A 267 5.52 -5.09 15.66
CA ASP A 267 5.28 -4.48 16.99
C ASP A 267 6.37 -3.49 17.42
N SER A 268 7.64 -3.77 17.10
CA SER A 268 8.75 -2.87 17.44
C SER A 268 8.70 -1.51 16.72
N GLN A 269 7.89 -1.37 15.67
CA GLN A 269 7.69 -0.09 15.00
C GLN A 269 6.67 0.81 15.72
N LEU A 270 5.82 0.25 16.58
CA LEU A 270 4.83 1.01 17.34
C LEU A 270 5.51 1.91 18.36
N ALA A 271 5.00 3.13 18.54
CA ALA A 271 5.53 4.09 19.50
C ALA A 271 5.47 3.55 20.93
N SER A 272 4.46 2.76 21.26
CA SER A 272 4.30 2.08 22.54
C SER A 272 5.40 1.06 22.87
N TYR A 273 6.15 0.59 21.88
CA TYR A 273 7.31 -0.29 22.03
C TYR A 273 8.65 0.41 21.71
N GLY A 274 8.64 1.74 21.58
CA GLY A 274 9.84 2.54 21.33
C GLY A 274 10.16 2.79 19.86
N GLY A 275 9.28 2.37 18.95
CA GLY A 275 9.33 2.70 17.53
C GLY A 275 8.74 4.07 17.22
N ASN A 276 8.52 4.33 15.96
CA ASN A 276 8.03 5.62 15.48
C ASN A 276 6.50 5.70 15.34
N GLY A 277 5.81 4.57 15.32
CA GLY A 277 4.35 4.47 15.11
C GLY A 277 3.91 5.07 13.79
N TYR A 278 2.62 5.32 13.63
CA TYR A 278 2.02 5.90 12.42
C TYR A 278 2.22 7.41 12.29
N THR A 279 3.05 8.02 13.14
CA THR A 279 3.21 9.50 13.18
C THR A 279 4.54 9.99 12.61
N TYR A 280 5.41 9.10 12.16
CA TYR A 280 6.77 9.43 11.75
C TYR A 280 6.84 10.38 10.57
N LEU A 281 6.03 10.16 9.55
CA LEU A 281 6.00 11.06 8.39
C LEU A 281 5.78 12.51 8.82
N GLN A 282 4.73 12.76 9.60
CA GLN A 282 4.34 14.11 10.01
C GLN A 282 5.37 14.73 10.95
N LYS A 283 5.93 13.97 11.90
CA LYS A 283 6.84 14.47 12.93
C LYS A 283 8.29 14.62 12.44
N SER A 284 8.72 13.78 11.51
CA SER A 284 10.14 13.66 11.18
C SER A 284 10.46 13.80 9.71
N PHE A 285 9.85 13.01 8.85
CA PHE A 285 10.26 12.94 7.44
C PHE A 285 9.83 14.18 6.64
N LEU A 286 8.59 14.62 6.77
CA LEU A 286 8.10 15.81 6.05
C LEU A 286 8.85 17.10 6.45
N PRO A 287 9.19 17.33 7.74
CA PRO A 287 10.10 18.43 8.10
C PRO A 287 11.47 18.35 7.40
N ARG A 288 12.03 17.14 7.18
CA ARG A 288 13.29 16.97 6.43
C ARG A 288 13.13 17.29 4.94
N LEU A 289 12.02 16.88 4.32
CA LEU A 289 11.71 17.27 2.94
C LEU A 289 11.55 18.78 2.80
N ALA A 290 10.88 19.43 3.74
CA ALA A 290 10.74 20.89 3.77
C ALA A 290 12.11 21.57 3.93
N ALA A 291 12.98 21.06 4.81
CA ALA A 291 14.35 21.56 4.98
C ALA A 291 15.21 21.37 3.72
N ALA A 292 14.91 20.34 2.91
CA ALA A 292 15.54 20.11 1.60
C ALA A 292 14.97 20.99 0.48
N GLY A 293 14.04 21.91 0.79
CA GLY A 293 13.48 22.87 -0.17
C GLY A 293 12.16 22.46 -0.81
N VAL A 294 11.56 21.32 -0.42
CA VAL A 294 10.24 20.91 -0.93
C VAL A 294 9.16 21.78 -0.29
N ASN A 295 8.42 22.53 -1.11
CA ASN A 295 7.41 23.47 -0.61
C ASN A 295 6.14 22.76 -0.12
N ALA A 296 5.33 23.47 0.67
CA ALA A 296 4.12 22.93 1.28
C ALA A 296 3.06 22.48 0.26
N ALA A 297 2.96 23.12 -0.91
CA ALA A 297 2.03 22.70 -1.96
C ALA A 297 2.42 21.34 -2.54
N THR A 298 3.71 21.12 -2.81
CA THR A 298 4.23 19.83 -3.26
C THR A 298 4.05 18.75 -2.20
N ILE A 299 4.31 19.04 -0.92
CA ILE A 299 4.05 18.11 0.19
C ILE A 299 2.57 17.73 0.21
N LYS A 300 1.65 18.70 0.08
CA LYS A 300 0.21 18.43 0.00
C LYS A 300 -0.15 17.54 -1.21
N THR A 301 0.44 17.80 -2.37
CA THR A 301 0.24 16.95 -3.55
C THR A 301 0.62 15.49 -3.24
N ILE A 302 1.79 15.26 -2.66
CA ILE A 302 2.30 13.90 -2.37
C ILE A 302 1.46 13.19 -1.30
N THR A 303 1.05 13.91 -0.23
CA THR A 303 0.44 13.30 0.96
C THR A 303 -1.08 13.32 0.98
N VAL A 304 -1.72 14.10 0.11
CA VAL A 304 -3.18 14.25 0.07
C VAL A 304 -3.72 13.98 -1.34
N GLU A 305 -3.22 14.71 -2.35
CA GLU A 305 -3.85 14.68 -3.68
C GLU A 305 -3.50 13.42 -4.47
N ASN A 306 -2.26 12.93 -4.39
CA ASN A 306 -1.84 11.69 -5.04
C ASN A 306 -2.58 10.47 -4.49
N PRO A 307 -2.62 10.23 -3.15
CA PRO A 307 -3.40 9.14 -2.59
C PRO A 307 -4.89 9.23 -2.93
N ALA A 308 -5.48 10.42 -2.86
CA ALA A 308 -6.89 10.63 -3.21
C ALA A 308 -7.18 10.25 -4.68
N ARG A 309 -6.31 10.67 -5.60
CA ARG A 309 -6.43 10.33 -7.02
C ARG A 309 -6.25 8.83 -7.27
N LEU A 310 -5.28 8.20 -6.61
CA LEU A 310 -5.00 6.77 -6.71
C LEU A 310 -6.17 5.93 -6.21
N LEU A 311 -6.72 6.25 -5.05
CA LEU A 311 -7.79 5.49 -4.38
C LEU A 311 -9.17 5.72 -4.99
N THR A 312 -9.32 6.74 -5.84
CA THR A 312 -10.58 7.01 -6.54
C THR A 312 -10.88 5.90 -7.55
N LEU A 313 -12.00 5.20 -7.36
CA LEU A 313 -12.43 4.17 -8.30
C LEU A 313 -12.67 4.77 -9.68
N ARG A 314 -12.14 4.13 -10.71
CA ARG A 314 -12.37 4.48 -12.12
C ARG A 314 -13.59 3.76 -12.67
N THR A 315 -14.07 4.23 -13.81
CA THR A 315 -15.07 3.46 -14.56
C THR A 315 -14.45 2.11 -14.95
N PRO A 316 -15.12 0.98 -14.66
CA PRO A 316 -14.71 -0.33 -15.14
C PRO A 316 -14.52 -0.36 -16.66
N ALA A 317 -13.53 -1.09 -17.15
CA ALA A 317 -13.28 -1.28 -18.58
C ALA A 317 -14.18 -2.35 -19.18
#